data_e0b06904dc383c3f67aef3ac82db2e44
#
_entry.id   e0b06904dc383c3f67aef3ac82db2e44
#
_cell.length_a   1.000
_cell.length_b   1.000
_cell.length_c   1.000
_cell.angle_alpha   90.00
_cell.angle_beta   90.00
_cell.angle_gamma   90.00
#
_symmetry.space_group_name_H-M   'P 1'
#
loop_
_entity.id
_entity.type
_entity.pdbx_description
1 polymer ?
#
loop_
_entity_poly.entity_id
_entity_poly.type
_entity_poly.pdbx_seq_one_letter_code
_entity_poly.pdbx_strand_id
1 'polypeptide(L)'
;MKVLELFAGTRSIGKAFEARGHEVYSVEWNKDFENIDLYADILTVTAKDILDKFGHPDVIWASPDCTTFSIAAISHHRRKNPETGNLDAVSEYAKFCDKVDQHVLSLIKELNPKFYFIENPRGGMRKMTWMQDLPRYTVTYCQYGDTRMKPTDIWTNHPDPKFRPMCHNGDPCHIAAPRGAKTGTQGLKGSKERSVIPKALCEHIVDICVADLGQIMLAKLTPGREEAK
;
A
#
# COMPACT_ATOMS: atom_id res chain seq x y z
N MET A 1 -3.33 -18.01 -4.35
CA MET A 1 -3.28 -16.71 -5.06
C MET A 1 -1.86 -16.41 -5.44
N LYS A 2 -1.69 -15.64 -6.51
CA LYS A 2 -0.42 -15.00 -6.89
C LYS A 2 -0.44 -13.55 -6.43
N VAL A 3 0.56 -13.14 -5.68
CA VAL A 3 0.65 -11.81 -5.07
C VAL A 3 1.91 -11.11 -5.56
N LEU A 4 1.75 -9.92 -6.12
CA LEU A 4 2.86 -9.06 -6.51
C LEU A 4 3.06 -8.00 -5.42
N GLU A 5 4.24 -7.98 -4.78
CA GLU A 5 4.60 -7.00 -3.76
C GLU A 5 5.62 -6.02 -4.33
N LEU A 6 5.17 -4.80 -4.64
CA LEU A 6 6.00 -3.71 -5.13
C LEU A 6 6.51 -2.85 -3.96
N PHE A 7 7.76 -2.40 -4.02
CA PHE A 7 8.45 -1.72 -2.91
C PHE A 7 8.47 -2.60 -1.66
N ALA A 8 8.87 -3.84 -1.86
CA ALA A 8 8.69 -4.92 -0.91
C ALA A 8 9.37 -4.69 0.45
N GLY A 9 10.51 -3.97 0.45
CA GLY A 9 11.23 -3.60 1.67
C GLY A 9 11.43 -4.78 2.61
N THR A 10 10.80 -4.74 3.79
CA THR A 10 10.88 -5.82 4.79
C THR A 10 10.01 -7.03 4.45
N ARG A 11 9.28 -7.01 3.33
CA ARG A 11 8.36 -8.05 2.88
C ARG A 11 7.25 -8.36 3.92
N SER A 12 6.74 -7.31 4.57
CA SER A 12 5.73 -7.50 5.62
C SER A 12 4.46 -8.16 5.07
N ILE A 13 4.00 -7.75 3.91
CA ILE A 13 2.81 -8.30 3.24
C ILE A 13 3.15 -9.66 2.61
N GLY A 14 4.23 -9.76 1.85
CA GLY A 14 4.63 -11.01 1.20
C GLY A 14 4.74 -12.17 2.18
N LYS A 15 5.43 -11.96 3.30
CA LYS A 15 5.54 -12.98 4.36
C LYS A 15 4.20 -13.43 4.92
N ALA A 16 3.22 -12.53 5.06
CA ALA A 16 1.89 -12.89 5.54
C ALA A 16 1.12 -13.76 4.53
N PHE A 17 1.24 -13.46 3.23
CA PHE A 17 0.66 -14.28 2.18
C PHE A 17 1.37 -15.63 2.05
N GLU A 18 2.69 -15.67 2.09
CA GLU A 18 3.49 -16.92 2.06
C GLU A 18 3.16 -17.83 3.22
N ALA A 19 2.98 -17.29 4.43
CA ALA A 19 2.57 -18.05 5.61
C ALA A 19 1.20 -18.73 5.47
N ARG A 20 0.38 -18.31 4.52
CA ARG A 20 -0.91 -18.90 4.15
C ARG A 20 -0.85 -19.73 2.87
N GLY A 21 0.36 -20.07 2.39
CA GLY A 21 0.58 -20.91 1.22
C GLY A 21 0.32 -20.23 -0.12
N HIS A 22 0.40 -18.90 -0.18
CA HIS A 22 0.26 -18.13 -1.42
C HIS A 22 1.62 -17.88 -2.06
N GLU A 23 1.65 -17.79 -3.38
CA GLU A 23 2.84 -17.50 -4.16
C GLU A 23 3.03 -15.97 -4.20
N VAL A 24 4.24 -15.49 -3.88
CA VAL A 24 4.56 -14.08 -3.84
C VAL A 24 5.74 -13.78 -4.77
N TYR A 25 5.66 -12.68 -5.50
CA TYR A 25 6.77 -12.12 -6.26
C TYR A 25 7.03 -10.68 -5.80
N SER A 26 8.22 -10.45 -5.28
CA SER A 26 8.61 -9.20 -4.65
C SER A 26 9.56 -8.39 -5.54
N VAL A 27 9.27 -7.09 -5.65
CA VAL A 27 10.10 -6.13 -6.40
C VAL A 27 10.57 -5.03 -5.46
N GLU A 28 11.87 -4.79 -5.42
CA GLU A 28 12.52 -3.77 -4.60
C GLU A 28 13.77 -3.26 -5.30
N TRP A 29 14.09 -1.98 -5.20
CA TRP A 29 15.31 -1.44 -5.78
C TRP A 29 16.51 -1.46 -4.81
N ASN A 30 16.23 -1.32 -3.50
CA ASN A 30 17.25 -1.23 -2.47
C ASN A 30 17.78 -2.63 -2.10
N LYS A 31 19.04 -2.86 -2.38
CA LYS A 31 19.75 -4.13 -2.14
C LYS A 31 20.07 -4.41 -0.67
N ASP A 32 19.77 -3.47 0.25
CA ASP A 32 19.92 -3.70 1.69
C ASP A 32 18.76 -4.57 2.26
N PHE A 33 17.71 -4.79 1.48
CA PHE A 33 16.65 -5.74 1.82
C PHE A 33 16.98 -7.11 1.24
N GLU A 34 16.62 -8.15 1.97
CA GLU A 34 16.91 -9.54 1.63
C GLU A 34 15.67 -10.29 1.17
N ASN A 35 15.89 -11.41 0.49
CA ASN A 35 14.83 -12.30 -0.01
C ASN A 35 13.85 -11.62 -0.97
N ILE A 36 14.38 -10.80 -1.86
CA ILE A 36 13.66 -10.11 -2.93
C ILE A 36 13.83 -10.89 -4.24
N ASP A 37 12.73 -11.13 -4.96
CA ASP A 37 12.74 -11.88 -6.21
C ASP A 37 13.31 -11.08 -7.36
N LEU A 38 13.04 -9.77 -7.40
CA LEU A 38 13.55 -8.86 -8.42
C LEU A 38 14.08 -7.56 -7.81
N TYR A 39 15.39 -7.34 -7.89
CA TYR A 39 15.99 -6.05 -7.59
C TYR A 39 16.01 -5.18 -8.85
N ALA A 40 15.12 -4.22 -8.93
CA ALA A 40 15.02 -3.32 -10.08
C ALA A 40 14.45 -1.94 -9.69
N ASP A 41 14.81 -0.92 -10.49
CA ASP A 41 14.05 0.33 -10.48
C ASP A 41 12.67 0.05 -11.07
N ILE A 42 11.62 0.38 -10.32
CA ILE A 42 10.24 0.11 -10.72
C ILE A 42 9.90 0.75 -12.08
N LEU A 43 10.49 1.88 -12.42
CA LEU A 43 10.28 2.55 -13.71
C LEU A 43 10.78 1.71 -14.91
N THR A 44 11.64 0.72 -14.67
CA THR A 44 12.11 -0.21 -15.72
C THR A 44 11.31 -1.50 -15.79
N VAL A 45 10.42 -1.73 -14.84
CA VAL A 45 9.60 -2.95 -14.77
C VAL A 45 8.30 -2.73 -15.56
N THR A 46 8.02 -3.62 -16.50
CA THR A 46 6.79 -3.59 -17.30
C THR A 46 5.80 -4.67 -16.89
N ALA A 47 4.54 -4.50 -17.24
CA ALA A 47 3.52 -5.55 -17.05
C ALA A 47 3.93 -6.86 -17.73
N LYS A 48 4.55 -6.76 -18.94
CA LYS A 48 5.07 -7.92 -19.66
C LYS A 48 6.13 -8.67 -18.87
N ASP A 49 7.07 -7.96 -18.22
CA ASP A 49 8.12 -8.60 -17.42
C ASP A 49 7.51 -9.40 -16.25
N ILE A 50 6.50 -8.84 -15.60
CA ILE A 50 5.78 -9.53 -14.52
C ILE A 50 5.04 -10.74 -15.04
N LEU A 51 4.31 -10.61 -16.15
CA LEU A 51 3.56 -11.73 -16.74
C LEU A 51 4.48 -12.86 -17.19
N ASP A 52 5.62 -12.55 -17.80
CA ASP A 52 6.59 -13.53 -18.27
C ASP A 52 7.31 -14.26 -17.11
N LYS A 53 7.60 -13.56 -15.99
CA LYS A 53 8.36 -14.11 -14.87
C LYS A 53 7.48 -14.80 -13.84
N PHE A 54 6.34 -14.22 -13.53
CA PHE A 54 5.49 -14.62 -12.43
C PHE A 54 4.09 -15.08 -12.89
N GLY A 55 3.64 -14.58 -14.03
CA GLY A 55 2.27 -14.75 -14.50
C GLY A 55 1.33 -13.68 -13.94
N HIS A 56 0.03 -13.85 -14.18
CA HIS A 56 -0.97 -12.86 -13.80
C HIS A 56 -1.17 -12.83 -12.28
N PRO A 57 -0.94 -11.68 -11.60
CA PRO A 57 -1.17 -11.55 -10.17
C PRO A 57 -2.67 -11.42 -9.85
N ASP A 58 -3.13 -12.13 -8.82
CA ASP A 58 -4.47 -11.96 -8.25
C ASP A 58 -4.55 -10.69 -7.38
N VAL A 59 -3.45 -10.41 -6.67
CA VAL A 59 -3.32 -9.29 -5.74
C VAL A 59 -2.06 -8.51 -6.03
N ILE A 60 -2.16 -7.17 -6.02
CA ILE A 60 -0.99 -6.28 -6.04
C ILE A 60 -0.98 -5.45 -4.77
N TRP A 61 0.13 -5.48 -4.05
CA TRP A 61 0.44 -4.55 -2.97
C TRP A 61 1.55 -3.62 -3.42
N ALA A 62 1.41 -2.30 -3.16
CA ALA A 62 2.42 -1.29 -3.43
C ALA A 62 2.57 -0.32 -2.27
N SER A 63 3.80 -0.10 -1.79
CA SER A 63 4.13 0.87 -0.76
C SER A 63 5.18 1.87 -1.27
N PRO A 64 4.82 2.79 -2.20
CA PRO A 64 5.77 3.73 -2.77
C PRO A 64 6.32 4.71 -1.73
N ASP A 65 7.46 5.34 -2.02
CA ASP A 65 8.13 6.25 -1.10
C ASP A 65 7.23 7.41 -0.65
N CYS A 66 7.16 7.58 0.67
CA CYS A 66 6.31 8.59 1.29
C CYS A 66 7.03 9.92 1.59
N THR A 67 8.32 10.02 1.35
CA THR A 67 9.16 11.15 1.80
C THR A 67 8.62 12.49 1.31
N THR A 68 8.29 12.58 0.03
CA THR A 68 7.84 13.85 -0.59
C THR A 68 6.39 14.21 -0.27
N PHE A 69 5.63 13.28 0.30
CA PHE A 69 4.23 13.44 0.73
C PHE A 69 4.08 13.61 2.23
N SER A 70 5.15 13.34 3.00
CA SER A 70 5.15 13.43 4.46
C SER A 70 4.94 14.87 4.92
N ILE A 71 4.06 15.09 5.88
CA ILE A 71 3.79 16.40 6.48
C ILE A 71 5.09 17.07 6.98
N ALA A 72 6.04 16.27 7.46
CA ALA A 72 7.32 16.77 7.98
C ALA A 72 8.26 17.31 6.89
N ALA A 73 8.16 16.81 5.65
CA ALA A 73 9.08 17.14 4.55
C ALA A 73 8.42 17.82 3.37
N ILE A 74 7.09 17.86 3.32
CA ILE A 74 6.32 18.30 2.16
C ILE A 74 6.70 19.71 1.70
N SER A 75 7.01 20.61 2.63
CA SER A 75 7.43 22.00 2.31
C SER A 75 8.75 22.10 1.57
N HIS A 76 9.61 21.08 1.62
CA HIS A 76 10.86 21.01 0.85
C HIS A 76 10.65 20.50 -0.56
N HIS A 77 9.59 19.73 -0.76
CA HIS A 77 9.37 18.96 -1.99
C HIS A 77 8.21 19.46 -2.83
N ARG A 78 7.19 20.08 -2.20
CA ARG A 78 5.94 20.42 -2.89
C ARG A 78 5.45 21.80 -2.49
N ARG A 79 4.69 22.43 -3.40
CA ARG A 79 3.98 23.70 -3.15
C ARG A 79 2.52 23.53 -3.54
N LYS A 80 1.64 24.12 -2.73
CA LYS A 80 0.23 24.22 -3.08
C LYS A 80 0.08 25.18 -4.27
N ASN A 81 -0.50 24.69 -5.34
CA ASN A 81 -0.91 25.50 -6.46
C ASN A 81 -2.18 26.28 -6.08
N PRO A 82 -2.18 27.62 -6.11
CA PRO A 82 -3.34 28.40 -5.70
C PRO A 82 -4.52 28.27 -6.67
N GLU A 83 -4.28 27.98 -7.94
CA GLU A 83 -5.30 27.90 -8.98
C GLU A 83 -6.00 26.53 -8.99
N THR A 84 -5.22 25.46 -8.87
CA THR A 84 -5.75 24.08 -8.97
C THR A 84 -5.95 23.40 -7.61
N GLY A 85 -5.36 23.93 -6.54
CA GLY A 85 -5.34 23.30 -5.22
C GLY A 85 -4.38 22.11 -5.09
N ASN A 86 -3.72 21.70 -6.17
CA ASN A 86 -2.77 20.59 -6.20
C ASN A 86 -1.51 20.87 -5.38
N LEU A 87 -0.78 19.80 -5.09
CA LEU A 87 0.55 19.84 -4.47
C LEU A 87 1.61 19.62 -5.56
N ASP A 88 1.96 20.68 -6.27
CA ASP A 88 2.92 20.60 -7.37
C ASP A 88 4.32 20.24 -6.85
N ALA A 89 4.99 19.32 -7.53
CA ALA A 89 6.36 18.91 -7.23
C ALA A 89 7.33 20.05 -7.60
N VAL A 90 8.13 20.49 -6.61
CA VAL A 90 9.16 21.55 -6.82
C VAL A 90 10.58 21.03 -6.72
N SER A 91 10.81 19.88 -6.09
CA SER A 91 12.11 19.21 -6.09
C SER A 91 12.18 18.15 -7.18
N GLU A 92 13.37 17.87 -7.70
CA GLU A 92 13.58 16.79 -8.67
C GLU A 92 13.16 15.43 -8.10
N TYR A 93 13.40 15.21 -6.80
CA TYR A 93 12.96 13.99 -6.13
C TYR A 93 11.43 13.86 -6.08
N ALA A 94 10.69 14.94 -5.86
CA ALA A 94 9.23 14.88 -5.90
C ALA A 94 8.71 14.61 -7.32
N LYS A 95 9.34 15.20 -8.35
CA LYS A 95 9.01 14.91 -9.76
C LYS A 95 9.29 13.44 -10.11
N PHE A 96 10.36 12.87 -9.57
CA PHE A 96 10.67 11.45 -9.70
C PHE A 96 9.60 10.59 -9.02
N CYS A 97 9.23 10.88 -7.76
CA CYS A 97 8.18 10.16 -7.05
C CYS A 97 6.84 10.22 -7.80
N ASP A 98 6.48 11.36 -8.38
CA ASP A 98 5.25 11.48 -9.17
C ASP A 98 5.25 10.54 -10.40
N LYS A 99 6.39 10.40 -11.07
CA LYS A 99 6.55 9.43 -12.18
C LYS A 99 6.41 7.99 -11.69
N VAL A 100 7.03 7.67 -10.56
CA VAL A 100 6.94 6.35 -9.94
C VAL A 100 5.50 6.00 -9.60
N ASP A 101 4.77 6.89 -8.94
CA ASP A 101 3.38 6.66 -8.55
C ASP A 101 2.47 6.44 -9.78
N GLN A 102 2.61 7.28 -10.81
CA GLN A 102 1.84 7.15 -12.04
C GLN A 102 2.20 5.86 -12.80
N HIS A 103 3.46 5.45 -12.80
CA HIS A 103 3.89 4.19 -13.39
C HIS A 103 3.27 2.99 -12.66
N VAL A 104 3.25 3.01 -11.31
CA VAL A 104 2.60 1.96 -10.51
C VAL A 104 1.11 1.86 -10.82
N LEU A 105 0.41 2.99 -10.97
CA LEU A 105 -0.99 3.00 -11.38
C LEU A 105 -1.19 2.41 -12.78
N SER A 106 -0.27 2.69 -13.72
CA SER A 106 -0.27 2.10 -15.05
C SER A 106 -0.08 0.58 -14.98
N LEU A 107 0.90 0.11 -14.21
CA LEU A 107 1.14 -1.32 -14.00
C LEU A 107 -0.10 -2.03 -13.41
N ILE A 108 -0.73 -1.44 -12.39
CA ILE A 108 -1.95 -1.99 -11.79
C ILE A 108 -3.07 -2.07 -12.83
N LYS A 109 -3.23 -1.02 -13.64
CA LYS A 109 -4.25 -0.98 -14.70
C LYS A 109 -3.98 -2.03 -15.80
N GLU A 110 -2.73 -2.18 -16.23
CA GLU A 110 -2.33 -3.13 -17.28
C GLU A 110 -2.43 -4.57 -16.80
N LEU A 111 -1.96 -4.86 -15.58
CA LEU A 111 -2.02 -6.18 -14.96
C LEU A 111 -3.44 -6.55 -14.53
N ASN A 112 -4.31 -5.57 -14.29
CA ASN A 112 -5.72 -5.76 -13.92
C ASN A 112 -5.94 -6.85 -12.87
N PRO A 113 -5.30 -6.75 -11.69
CA PRO A 113 -5.44 -7.75 -10.63
C PRO A 113 -6.87 -7.77 -10.09
N LYS A 114 -7.26 -8.85 -9.43
CA LYS A 114 -8.54 -8.89 -8.73
C LYS A 114 -8.61 -7.84 -7.63
N PHE A 115 -7.54 -7.74 -6.83
CA PHE A 115 -7.41 -6.70 -5.81
C PHE A 115 -6.08 -5.98 -5.91
N TYR A 116 -6.10 -4.68 -5.68
CA TYR A 116 -4.89 -3.92 -5.43
C TYR A 116 -5.00 -3.17 -4.10
N PHE A 117 -3.85 -2.90 -3.50
CA PHE A 117 -3.70 -2.08 -2.31
C PHE A 117 -2.48 -1.18 -2.50
N ILE A 118 -2.68 0.14 -2.37
CA ILE A 118 -1.58 1.11 -2.38
C ILE A 118 -1.53 1.73 -1.00
N GLU A 119 -0.41 1.59 -0.31
CA GLU A 119 -0.21 2.08 1.05
C GLU A 119 0.66 3.33 1.05
N ASN A 120 0.28 4.35 1.79
CA ASN A 120 1.14 5.47 2.11
C ASN A 120 0.71 6.13 3.43
N PRO A 121 1.63 6.57 4.29
CA PRO A 121 1.26 7.33 5.49
C PRO A 121 0.37 8.52 5.14
N ARG A 122 -0.63 8.79 5.97
CA ARG A 122 -1.57 9.89 5.76
C ARG A 122 -0.84 11.22 5.57
N GLY A 123 -0.86 11.74 4.36
CA GLY A 123 -0.09 12.92 3.97
C GLY A 123 -0.56 13.55 2.66
N GLY A 124 0.39 14.07 1.88
CA GLY A 124 0.14 14.78 0.64
C GLY A 124 -0.39 13.91 -0.50
N MET A 125 -0.06 12.61 -0.54
CA MET A 125 -0.44 11.72 -1.64
C MET A 125 -1.95 11.70 -1.88
N ARG A 126 -2.78 11.77 -0.82
CA ARG A 126 -4.24 11.85 -0.94
C ARG A 126 -4.77 13.07 -1.68
N LYS A 127 -3.93 14.08 -1.91
CA LYS A 127 -4.29 15.32 -2.64
C LYS A 127 -3.83 15.32 -4.08
N MET A 128 -3.12 14.28 -4.50
CA MET A 128 -2.66 14.16 -5.88
C MET A 128 -3.83 13.80 -6.79
N THR A 129 -3.93 14.49 -7.93
CA THR A 129 -5.06 14.34 -8.87
C THR A 129 -5.26 12.90 -9.31
N TRP A 130 -4.17 12.15 -9.53
CA TRP A 130 -4.21 10.74 -9.95
C TRP A 130 -4.62 9.76 -8.85
N MET A 131 -4.75 10.23 -7.60
CA MET A 131 -5.19 9.41 -6.46
C MET A 131 -6.62 9.73 -5.98
N GLN A 132 -7.21 10.85 -6.42
CA GLN A 132 -8.46 11.37 -5.86
C GLN A 132 -9.67 10.49 -6.15
N ASP A 133 -9.70 9.85 -7.32
CA ASP A 133 -10.84 9.03 -7.77
C ASP A 133 -10.73 7.57 -7.28
N LEU A 134 -9.63 7.21 -6.63
CA LEU A 134 -9.44 5.86 -6.11
C LEU A 134 -10.10 5.71 -4.73
N PRO A 135 -10.87 4.62 -4.49
CA PRO A 135 -11.42 4.35 -3.16
C PRO A 135 -10.30 4.28 -2.12
N ARG A 136 -10.44 5.06 -1.05
CA ARG A 136 -9.42 5.19 -0.01
C ARG A 136 -10.00 4.97 1.38
N TYR A 137 -9.28 4.21 2.17
CA TYR A 137 -9.53 3.98 3.58
C TYR A 137 -8.34 4.50 4.39
N THR A 138 -8.59 4.96 5.62
CA THR A 138 -7.50 5.32 6.53
C THR A 138 -7.53 4.39 7.73
N VAL A 139 -6.40 3.75 8.00
CA VAL A 139 -6.19 2.89 9.18
C VAL A 139 -5.22 3.56 10.14
N THR A 140 -5.18 3.10 11.39
CA THR A 140 -4.14 3.48 12.35
C THR A 140 -3.43 2.22 12.83
N TYR A 141 -2.10 2.23 12.80
CA TYR A 141 -1.30 1.03 13.07
C TYR A 141 -1.50 0.49 14.48
N CYS A 142 -1.78 1.36 15.46
CA CYS A 142 -2.08 0.94 16.82
C CYS A 142 -3.33 0.05 16.93
N GLN A 143 -4.30 0.21 16.06
CA GLN A 143 -5.45 -0.69 16.00
C GLN A 143 -5.07 -2.09 15.53
N TYR A 144 -3.88 -2.24 14.98
CA TYR A 144 -3.30 -3.52 14.52
C TYR A 144 -2.09 -3.96 15.34
N GLY A 145 -2.00 -3.48 16.61
CA GLY A 145 -1.01 -3.94 17.58
C GLY A 145 0.35 -3.22 17.55
N ASP A 146 0.50 -2.15 16.77
CA ASP A 146 1.67 -1.29 16.84
C ASP A 146 1.54 -0.33 18.04
N THR A 147 2.66 0.06 18.62
CA THR A 147 2.69 1.11 19.64
C THR A 147 2.52 2.52 19.07
N ARG A 148 2.68 2.67 17.76
CA ARG A 148 2.53 3.93 17.04
C ARG A 148 1.12 4.08 16.50
N MET A 149 0.56 5.29 16.62
CA MET A 149 -0.68 5.60 15.94
C MET A 149 -0.55 5.44 14.42
N LYS A 150 0.46 6.03 13.81
CA LYS A 150 0.79 6.07 12.37
C LYS A 150 -0.45 5.96 11.48
N PRO A 151 -1.24 7.03 11.32
CA PRO A 151 -2.35 7.02 10.39
C PRO A 151 -1.84 6.78 8.98
N THR A 152 -2.42 5.81 8.31
CA THR A 152 -1.97 5.32 6.99
C THR A 152 -3.17 5.22 6.05
N ASP A 153 -3.02 5.72 4.84
CA ASP A 153 -4.01 5.58 3.79
C ASP A 153 -3.76 4.31 2.99
N ILE A 154 -4.83 3.61 2.67
CA ILE A 154 -4.83 2.44 1.79
C ILE A 154 -5.86 2.70 0.70
N TRP A 155 -5.40 2.80 -0.54
CA TRP A 155 -6.27 2.85 -1.72
C TRP A 155 -6.44 1.42 -2.25
N THR A 156 -7.69 1.03 -2.50
CA THR A 156 -7.99 -0.34 -2.93
C THR A 156 -9.31 -0.40 -3.68
N ASN A 157 -9.40 -1.31 -4.65
CA ASN A 157 -10.64 -1.69 -5.31
C ASN A 157 -11.40 -2.81 -4.58
N HIS A 158 -10.92 -3.24 -3.40
CA HIS A 158 -11.65 -4.23 -2.60
C HIS A 158 -13.01 -3.66 -2.17
N PRO A 159 -14.14 -4.33 -2.43
CA PRO A 159 -15.46 -3.76 -2.25
C PRO A 159 -15.82 -3.49 -0.79
N ASP A 160 -15.32 -4.32 0.13
CA ASP A 160 -15.59 -4.20 1.57
C ASP A 160 -14.39 -4.67 2.40
N PRO A 161 -13.35 -3.83 2.55
CA PRO A 161 -12.12 -4.24 3.21
C PRO A 161 -12.24 -4.37 4.74
N LYS A 162 -13.37 -3.97 5.35
CA LYS A 162 -13.67 -4.11 6.79
C LYS A 162 -12.54 -3.71 7.72
N PHE A 163 -11.83 -2.65 7.38
CA PHE A 163 -10.75 -2.14 8.21
C PHE A 163 -11.22 -1.76 9.62
N ARG A 164 -10.37 -1.98 10.61
CA ARG A 164 -10.64 -1.54 11.99
C ARG A 164 -10.80 -0.03 12.04
N PRO A 165 -11.70 0.50 12.90
CA PRO A 165 -11.87 1.94 13.07
C PRO A 165 -10.56 2.63 13.42
N MET A 166 -10.37 3.85 12.90
CA MET A 166 -9.23 4.68 13.30
C MET A 166 -9.30 5.02 14.79
N CYS A 167 -8.15 5.06 15.45
CA CYS A 167 -8.06 5.66 16.77
C CYS A 167 -7.95 7.19 16.67
N HIS A 168 -8.14 7.85 17.80
CA HIS A 168 -8.00 9.29 17.95
C HIS A 168 -6.76 9.64 18.78
N ASN A 169 -6.30 10.87 18.65
CA ASN A 169 -5.17 11.36 19.41
C ASN A 169 -5.54 11.40 20.91
N GLY A 170 -4.74 10.75 21.73
CA GLY A 170 -5.00 10.61 23.17
C GLY A 170 -5.65 9.29 23.58
N ASP A 171 -6.04 8.43 22.64
CA ASP A 171 -6.52 7.09 22.94
C ASP A 171 -5.40 6.23 23.57
N PRO A 172 -5.75 5.30 24.48
CA PRO A 172 -4.75 4.49 25.20
C PRO A 172 -4.08 3.41 24.34
N CYS A 173 -4.52 3.20 23.09
CA CYS A 173 -4.01 2.17 22.20
C CYS A 173 -2.62 2.47 21.60
N HIS A 174 -2.07 3.68 21.81
CA HIS A 174 -0.76 4.06 21.29
C HIS A 174 0.02 4.93 22.27
N ILE A 175 1.34 4.97 22.06
CA ILE A 175 2.23 5.86 22.80
C ILE A 175 2.31 7.19 22.02
N ALA A 176 1.89 8.29 22.65
CA ALA A 176 1.98 9.61 22.03
C ALA A 176 3.44 9.99 21.77
N ALA A 177 3.72 10.54 20.59
CA ALA A 177 5.04 11.09 20.31
C ALA A 177 5.33 12.27 21.26
N PRO A 178 6.56 12.41 21.81
CA PRO A 178 6.92 13.56 22.61
C PRO A 178 6.67 14.87 21.85
N ARG A 179 6.17 15.89 22.57
CA ARG A 179 5.95 17.22 21.96
C ARG A 179 7.26 17.73 21.36
N GLY A 180 7.24 18.12 20.09
CA GLY A 180 8.44 18.58 19.37
C GLY A 180 9.33 17.47 18.81
N ALA A 181 8.91 16.21 18.82
CA ALA A 181 9.63 15.13 18.17
C ALA A 181 9.81 15.42 16.67
N LYS A 182 11.06 15.59 16.25
CA LYS A 182 11.42 15.90 14.84
C LYS A 182 11.15 14.75 13.87
N THR A 183 10.96 13.54 14.36
CA THR A 183 10.86 12.32 13.55
C THR A 183 9.43 11.88 13.26
N GLY A 184 8.41 12.53 13.79
CA GLY A 184 6.99 12.21 13.55
C GLY A 184 6.55 10.75 13.81
N THR A 185 7.49 9.85 14.08
CA THR A 185 7.30 8.40 14.27
C THR A 185 7.91 7.94 15.59
N GLN A 186 7.69 8.69 16.67
CA GLN A 186 8.03 8.27 18.03
C GLN A 186 9.50 7.87 18.24
N GLY A 187 10.43 8.57 17.54
CA GLY A 187 11.85 8.40 17.75
C GLY A 187 12.48 7.18 17.07
N LEU A 188 11.75 6.44 16.23
CA LEU A 188 12.34 5.37 15.44
C LEU A 188 13.42 5.92 14.50
N LYS A 189 14.63 5.42 14.68
CA LYS A 189 15.78 5.75 13.84
C LYS A 189 15.87 4.72 12.71
N GLY A 190 15.81 5.17 11.47
CA GLY A 190 15.95 4.29 10.32
C GLY A 190 14.66 4.14 9.50
N SER A 191 14.82 4.07 8.18
CA SER A 191 13.72 3.88 7.24
C SER A 191 13.16 2.46 7.32
N LYS A 192 14.03 1.47 7.51
CA LYS A 192 13.67 0.05 7.60
C LYS A 192 12.65 -0.23 8.73
N GLU A 193 12.92 0.25 9.95
CA GLU A 193 12.00 0.07 11.08
C GLU A 193 10.67 0.83 10.90
N ARG A 194 10.73 2.00 10.26
CA ARG A 194 9.54 2.81 9.99
C ARG A 194 8.65 2.24 8.88
N SER A 195 9.22 1.44 7.96
CA SER A 195 8.50 0.82 6.85
C SER A 195 7.75 -0.46 7.24
N VAL A 196 8.06 -1.05 8.39
CA VAL A 196 7.37 -2.27 8.85
C VAL A 196 5.87 -2.02 8.98
N ILE A 197 5.08 -2.87 8.33
CA ILE A 197 3.62 -2.90 8.44
C ILE A 197 3.25 -3.85 9.59
N PRO A 198 2.31 -3.48 10.49
CA PRO A 198 1.91 -4.35 11.60
C PRO A 198 1.43 -5.72 11.11
N LYS A 199 1.90 -6.77 11.79
CA LYS A 199 1.55 -8.15 11.42
C LYS A 199 0.04 -8.36 11.32
N ALA A 200 -0.73 -7.86 12.29
CA ALA A 200 -2.19 -8.02 12.27
C ALA A 200 -2.87 -7.26 11.11
N LEU A 201 -2.27 -6.19 10.58
CA LEU A 201 -2.77 -5.54 9.37
C LEU A 201 -2.45 -6.40 8.14
N CYS A 202 -1.25 -6.95 8.06
CA CYS A 202 -0.88 -7.88 6.98
C CYS A 202 -1.81 -9.09 6.95
N GLU A 203 -2.07 -9.72 8.10
CA GLU A 203 -3.00 -10.84 8.24
C GLU A 203 -4.42 -10.45 7.83
N HIS A 204 -4.90 -9.28 8.23
CA HIS A 204 -6.19 -8.75 7.82
C HIS A 204 -6.32 -8.64 6.30
N ILE A 205 -5.29 -8.11 5.61
CA ILE A 205 -5.26 -8.02 4.14
C ILE A 205 -5.36 -9.42 3.51
N VAL A 206 -4.63 -10.41 4.04
CA VAL A 206 -4.74 -11.80 3.58
C VAL A 206 -6.16 -12.32 3.76
N ASP A 207 -6.74 -12.15 4.96
CA ASP A 207 -8.06 -12.68 5.31
C ASP A 207 -9.16 -12.13 4.39
N ILE A 208 -9.18 -10.82 4.10
CA ILE A 208 -10.18 -10.24 3.20
C ILE A 208 -10.02 -10.72 1.76
N CYS A 209 -8.78 -10.86 1.28
CA CYS A 209 -8.53 -11.39 -0.07
C CYS A 209 -8.98 -12.86 -0.20
N VAL A 210 -8.75 -13.68 0.82
CA VAL A 210 -9.15 -15.10 0.83
C VAL A 210 -10.66 -15.26 0.93
N ALA A 211 -11.33 -14.49 1.80
CA ALA A 211 -12.78 -14.58 2.01
C ALA A 211 -13.55 -14.28 0.72
N ASP A 212 -13.19 -13.22 0.00
CA ASP A 212 -13.87 -12.83 -1.24
C ASP A 212 -13.62 -13.82 -2.39
N LEU A 213 -12.42 -14.44 -2.44
CA LEU A 213 -12.16 -15.51 -3.42
C LEU A 213 -13.03 -16.75 -3.15
N GLY A 214 -13.20 -17.11 -1.89
CA GLY A 214 -14.09 -18.21 -1.50
C GLY A 214 -15.53 -17.97 -1.94
N GLN A 215 -16.06 -16.76 -1.74
CA GLN A 215 -17.41 -16.41 -2.14
C GLN A 215 -17.61 -16.46 -3.67
N ILE A 216 -16.64 -15.99 -4.44
CA ILE A 216 -16.72 -16.03 -5.92
C ILE A 216 -16.63 -17.46 -6.44
N MET A 217 -15.81 -18.33 -5.83
CA MET A 217 -15.76 -19.74 -6.21
C MET A 217 -17.08 -20.44 -5.91
N LEU A 218 -17.70 -20.18 -4.76
CA LEU A 218 -19.00 -20.72 -4.40
C LEU A 218 -20.11 -20.23 -5.35
N ALA A 219 -20.13 -18.94 -5.71
CA ALA A 219 -21.10 -18.37 -6.65
C ALA A 219 -20.98 -18.97 -8.07
N LYS A 220 -19.77 -19.35 -8.50
CA LYS A 220 -19.55 -20.04 -9.77
C LYS A 220 -19.95 -21.52 -9.75
N LEU A 221 -19.96 -22.15 -8.58
CA LEU A 221 -20.35 -23.56 -8.41
C LEU A 221 -21.86 -23.75 -8.18
N THR A 222 -22.60 -22.67 -7.86
CA THR A 222 -24.07 -22.66 -7.79
C THR A 222 -24.64 -21.87 -8.97
N PRO A 223 -24.78 -22.49 -10.18
CA PRO A 223 -25.53 -21.86 -11.25
C PRO A 223 -26.97 -21.69 -10.77
N GLY A 224 -27.50 -20.47 -10.95
CA GLY A 224 -28.84 -20.10 -10.50
C GLY A 224 -29.84 -21.18 -10.86
N ARG A 225 -30.64 -21.63 -9.89
CA ARG A 225 -31.90 -22.31 -10.18
C ARG A 225 -32.75 -21.26 -10.89
N GLU A 226 -32.86 -21.38 -12.21
CA GLU A 226 -33.97 -20.77 -12.94
C GLU A 226 -35.25 -21.28 -12.30
N GLU A 227 -36.00 -20.40 -11.66
CA GLU A 227 -37.36 -20.66 -11.26
C GLU A 227 -38.20 -20.85 -12.55
N ALA A 228 -38.44 -22.10 -12.87
CA ALA A 228 -39.45 -22.46 -13.85
C ALA A 228 -40.80 -22.00 -13.32
N LYS A 229 -41.37 -20.97 -13.97
CA LYS A 229 -42.78 -20.62 -13.88
C LYS A 229 -43.53 -21.31 -15.00
#